data_36c4d1403b05824c70e2106c0d0db547
#
_entry.id   36c4d1403b05824c70e2106c0d0db547
#
_cell.length_a   1.000
_cell.length_b   1.000
_cell.length_c   1.000
_cell.angle_alpha   90.00
_cell.angle_beta   90.00
_cell.angle_gamma   90.00
#
_symmetry.space_group_name_H-M   'P 1'
#
loop_
_entity.id
_entity.type
_entity.pdbx_description
1 polymer ?
#
loop_
_entity_poly.entity_id
_entity_poly.type
_entity_poly.pdbx_seq_one_letter_code
_entity_poly.pdbx_strand_id
1 'polypeptide(L)'
;MRDSLRVRLVLWYALVLALVVVSYGGAVVYQSWRSTMAGVDAELEVYAREIRNALKPVEGGRFDLELPPDAAAYFFRREGGRPYYVIWGPGGELVDQSDPEMQAGRSGASHVGRREKSFQAAGGATVLIGRDVTDLRRAEWRLVLNVALAGVATLVVAVFGGWFVAGRALAPIDRISRTARAMSEGDLNARIAVEKTESELEQVASTLNTAFDRLRFAVEQERRFIADASHELRTPLSVLRAETEWALDRDRSTHEYKTALTVGRRAALRMQDVVERLLALVRADVAPDERDFAPVAVRALIDDVAVWLAPMAQARNVNLSVSGPPLTVHGDAEQLREVLNNVVANAILYNKLGGAVAISTRQSGGTATIEVADTGIGIPADAVPRVFDRFFRVDKARSREMGGSGLGLAIARTILVAHGGSITCTSEPGVGSMFVISLPGLTPDPSLCSSTSL
;
A
#
# COMPACT_ATOMS: atom_id res chain seq x y z
N MET A 1 10.05 -23.11 6.27
CA MET A 1 10.13 -22.08 7.31
C MET A 1 10.22 -20.74 6.59
N ARG A 2 9.15 -19.93 6.60
CA ARG A 2 9.12 -18.62 5.92
C ARG A 2 10.10 -17.71 6.66
N ASP A 3 11.14 -17.27 5.98
CA ASP A 3 12.04 -16.22 6.44
C ASP A 3 11.19 -14.95 6.67
N SER A 4 10.73 -14.77 7.89
CA SER A 4 9.96 -13.56 8.22
C SER A 4 10.91 -12.38 8.06
N LEU A 5 10.43 -11.29 7.48
CA LEU A 5 11.18 -10.03 7.33
C LEU A 5 11.86 -9.62 8.64
N ARG A 6 11.21 -9.94 9.77
CA ARG A 6 11.71 -9.76 11.13
C ARG A 6 13.04 -10.49 11.37
N VAL A 7 13.16 -11.77 11.00
CA VAL A 7 14.38 -12.56 11.18
C VAL A 7 15.52 -11.99 10.34
N ARG A 8 15.25 -11.66 9.09
CA ARG A 8 16.24 -11.05 8.19
C ARG A 8 16.78 -9.73 8.72
N LEU A 9 15.90 -8.83 9.18
CA LEU A 9 16.30 -7.54 9.74
C LEU A 9 17.17 -7.71 10.99
N VAL A 10 16.75 -8.60 11.93
CA VAL A 10 17.50 -8.84 13.15
C VAL A 10 18.86 -9.46 12.84
N LEU A 11 18.96 -10.40 11.91
CA LEU A 11 20.21 -11.01 11.50
C LEU A 11 21.18 -10.00 10.85
N TRP A 12 20.70 -9.15 9.94
CA TRP A 12 21.52 -8.10 9.34
C TRP A 12 22.03 -7.10 10.38
N TYR A 13 21.16 -6.68 11.28
CA TYR A 13 21.51 -5.78 12.37
C TYR A 13 22.55 -6.41 13.30
N ALA A 14 22.35 -7.68 13.70
CA ALA A 14 23.27 -8.40 14.54
C ALA A 14 24.64 -8.58 13.88
N LEU A 15 24.70 -8.86 12.57
CA LEU A 15 25.93 -9.01 11.82
C LEU A 15 26.72 -7.70 11.75
N VAL A 16 26.06 -6.58 11.44
CA VAL A 16 26.71 -5.26 11.40
C VAL A 16 27.23 -4.87 12.78
N LEU A 17 26.43 -5.09 13.82
CA LEU A 17 26.84 -4.78 15.19
C LEU A 17 28.02 -5.68 15.65
N ALA A 18 28.00 -6.97 15.30
CA ALA A 18 29.10 -7.87 15.61
C ALA A 18 30.41 -7.39 14.95
N LEU A 19 30.35 -6.97 13.69
CA LEU A 19 31.50 -6.42 12.99
C LEU A 19 32.06 -5.18 13.70
N VAL A 20 31.19 -4.27 14.12
CA VAL A 20 31.60 -3.05 14.85
C VAL A 20 32.22 -3.40 16.19
N VAL A 21 31.59 -4.28 16.97
CA VAL A 21 32.08 -4.69 18.29
C VAL A 21 33.45 -5.39 18.17
N VAL A 22 33.62 -6.29 17.21
CA VAL A 22 34.89 -6.98 16.99
C VAL A 22 35.98 -6.02 16.52
N SER A 23 35.66 -5.12 15.59
CA SER A 23 36.63 -4.13 15.10
C SER A 23 37.05 -3.15 16.17
N TYR A 24 36.11 -2.63 16.95
CA TYR A 24 36.40 -1.70 18.05
C TYR A 24 37.15 -2.38 19.17
N GLY A 25 36.67 -3.56 19.61
CA GLY A 25 37.34 -4.35 20.64
C GLY A 25 38.76 -4.73 20.25
N GLY A 26 38.97 -5.16 19.01
CA GLY A 26 40.30 -5.44 18.47
C GLY A 26 41.22 -4.23 18.45
N ALA A 27 40.67 -3.03 18.07
CA ALA A 27 41.43 -1.79 18.09
C ALA A 27 41.87 -1.39 19.51
N VAL A 28 40.96 -1.52 20.50
CA VAL A 28 41.26 -1.22 21.91
C VAL A 28 42.37 -2.15 22.43
N VAL A 29 42.26 -3.46 22.20
CA VAL A 29 43.26 -4.43 22.60
C VAL A 29 44.62 -4.17 21.93
N TYR A 30 44.61 -3.91 20.61
CA TYR A 30 45.83 -3.59 19.86
C TYR A 30 46.49 -2.30 20.35
N GLN A 31 45.72 -1.26 20.62
CA GLN A 31 46.23 -0.01 21.14
C GLN A 31 46.83 -0.17 22.54
N SER A 32 46.15 -0.91 23.43
CA SER A 32 46.64 -1.23 24.77
C SER A 32 47.98 -1.97 24.70
N TRP A 33 48.03 -3.03 23.90
CA TRP A 33 49.27 -3.82 23.68
C TRP A 33 50.40 -2.95 23.17
N ARG A 34 50.16 -2.14 22.15
CA ARG A 34 51.16 -1.23 21.57
C ARG A 34 51.69 -0.22 22.57
N SER A 35 50.79 0.37 23.37
CA SER A 35 51.17 1.33 24.42
C SER A 35 51.99 0.70 25.52
N THR A 36 51.60 -0.50 25.98
CA THR A 36 52.31 -1.26 27.00
C THR A 36 53.71 -1.64 26.54
N MET A 37 53.86 -2.17 25.33
CA MET A 37 55.13 -2.55 24.76
C MET A 37 56.06 -1.34 24.50
N ALA A 38 55.49 -0.23 24.02
CA ALA A 38 56.26 1.01 23.86
C ALA A 38 56.76 1.56 25.21
N GLY A 39 55.97 1.42 26.27
CA GLY A 39 56.43 1.79 27.62
C GLY A 39 57.61 0.92 28.10
N VAL A 40 57.53 -0.41 27.92
CA VAL A 40 58.64 -1.33 28.25
C VAL A 40 59.89 -1.00 27.43
N ASP A 41 59.75 -0.76 26.13
CA ASP A 41 60.88 -0.42 25.27
C ASP A 41 61.56 0.87 25.67
N ALA A 42 60.78 1.89 26.10
CA ALA A 42 61.29 3.18 26.60
C ALA A 42 62.06 2.99 27.93
N GLU A 43 61.51 2.22 28.85
CA GLU A 43 62.20 1.89 30.12
C GLU A 43 63.54 1.16 29.86
N LEU A 44 63.51 0.12 28.98
CA LEU A 44 64.75 -0.60 28.61
C LEU A 44 65.80 0.33 27.98
N GLU A 45 65.38 1.36 27.26
CA GLU A 45 66.27 2.36 26.69
C GLU A 45 66.95 3.28 27.75
N VAL A 46 66.18 3.64 28.78
CA VAL A 46 66.70 4.37 29.92
C VAL A 46 67.78 3.55 30.65
N TYR A 47 67.46 2.29 30.98
CA TYR A 47 68.43 1.40 31.64
C TYR A 47 69.65 1.11 30.77
N ALA A 48 69.45 0.97 29.44
CA ALA A 48 70.52 0.78 28.49
C ALA A 48 71.51 1.95 28.51
N ARG A 49 70.99 3.18 28.62
CA ARG A 49 71.80 4.41 28.67
C ARG A 49 72.58 4.49 29.98
N GLU A 50 71.92 4.14 31.11
CA GLU A 50 72.58 4.15 32.42
C GLU A 50 73.74 3.12 32.47
N ILE A 51 73.52 1.89 32.05
CA ILE A 51 74.58 0.84 32.02
C ILE A 51 75.71 1.28 31.05
N ARG A 52 75.37 1.84 29.87
CA ARG A 52 76.38 2.34 28.91
C ARG A 52 77.26 3.39 29.52
N ASN A 53 76.74 4.27 30.34
CA ASN A 53 77.50 5.34 30.99
C ASN A 53 78.30 4.86 32.20
N ALA A 54 77.81 3.82 32.90
CA ALA A 54 78.44 3.23 34.09
C ALA A 54 79.53 2.21 33.78
N LEU A 55 79.56 1.64 32.54
CA LEU A 55 80.51 0.62 32.15
C LEU A 55 81.81 1.26 31.68
N LYS A 56 82.90 1.09 32.45
CA LYS A 56 84.23 1.63 32.18
C LYS A 56 85.23 0.53 31.81
N PRO A 57 85.96 0.63 30.70
CA PRO A 57 87.04 -0.24 30.40
C PRO A 57 88.20 0.05 31.36
N VAL A 58 88.71 -0.97 31.99
CA VAL A 58 89.90 -0.93 32.94
C VAL A 58 91.11 -1.51 32.20
N GLU A 59 92.35 -1.08 32.61
CA GLU A 59 93.62 -1.64 32.05
C GLU A 59 93.67 -3.15 32.20
N GLY A 60 93.98 -3.82 31.06
CA GLY A 60 94.05 -5.28 30.99
C GLY A 60 92.81 -5.94 30.35
N GLY A 61 91.91 -5.20 29.70
CA GLY A 61 90.77 -5.77 29.00
C GLY A 61 89.55 -6.14 29.90
N ARG A 62 89.64 -5.77 31.15
CA ARG A 62 88.55 -6.00 32.12
C ARG A 62 87.60 -4.81 32.06
N PHE A 63 86.29 -5.06 32.39
CA PHE A 63 85.28 -4.07 32.50
C PHE A 63 84.88 -3.96 33.97
N ASP A 64 84.67 -2.72 34.44
CA ASP A 64 84.09 -2.45 35.77
C ASP A 64 82.81 -1.71 35.60
N LEU A 65 81.75 -2.14 36.34
CA LEU A 65 80.39 -1.58 36.30
C LEU A 65 80.13 -0.83 37.59
N GLU A 66 80.33 0.48 37.59
CA GLU A 66 79.97 1.36 38.73
C GLU A 66 78.57 1.94 38.53
N LEU A 67 77.53 1.17 38.88
CA LEU A 67 76.15 1.71 38.82
C LEU A 67 75.93 2.68 39.97
N PRO A 68 75.34 3.86 39.70
CA PRO A 68 74.84 4.76 40.75
C PRO A 68 73.85 4.05 41.67
N PRO A 69 73.80 4.33 42.98
CA PRO A 69 72.91 3.63 43.91
C PRO A 69 71.47 3.58 43.50
N ASP A 70 70.95 4.66 42.85
CA ASP A 70 69.60 4.76 42.34
C ASP A 70 69.39 3.80 41.16
N ALA A 71 70.34 3.68 40.24
CA ALA A 71 70.25 2.77 39.13
C ALA A 71 70.42 1.29 39.54
N ALA A 72 71.32 1.02 40.50
CA ALA A 72 71.50 -0.32 41.10
C ALA A 72 70.18 -0.80 41.74
N ALA A 73 69.44 0.09 42.42
CA ALA A 73 68.18 -0.26 43.05
C ALA A 73 67.12 -0.86 42.08
N TYR A 74 67.13 -0.47 40.81
CA TYR A 74 66.22 -1.00 39.81
C TYR A 74 66.46 -2.48 39.52
N PHE A 75 67.68 -2.93 39.49
CA PHE A 75 68.04 -4.30 39.13
C PHE A 75 68.00 -5.26 40.35
N PHE A 76 68.10 -4.75 41.56
CA PHE A 76 68.19 -5.54 42.78
C PHE A 76 66.93 -5.56 43.66
N ARG A 77 65.84 -4.81 43.30
CA ARG A 77 64.54 -4.92 43.95
C ARG A 77 63.91 -6.30 43.72
N ARG A 78 63.41 -6.96 44.77
CA ARG A 78 62.79 -8.29 44.72
C ARG A 78 61.33 -8.32 44.24
N GLU A 79 60.88 -7.41 43.42
CA GLU A 79 59.53 -7.39 42.90
C GLU A 79 59.46 -8.03 41.50
N GLY A 80 58.34 -8.72 41.21
CA GLY A 80 58.12 -9.40 39.93
C GLY A 80 58.20 -8.44 38.72
N GLY A 81 58.77 -8.88 37.62
CA GLY A 81 58.95 -8.10 36.40
C GLY A 81 60.12 -7.12 36.40
N ARG A 82 61.09 -7.34 37.30
CA ARG A 82 62.32 -6.55 37.39
C ARG A 82 63.14 -6.58 36.11
N PRO A 83 63.76 -5.46 35.72
CA PRO A 83 64.76 -5.48 34.66
C PRO A 83 65.98 -6.26 35.11
N TYR A 84 66.65 -6.88 34.18
CA TYR A 84 67.93 -7.58 34.37
C TYR A 84 68.94 -7.15 33.28
N TYR A 85 70.22 -7.33 33.57
CA TYR A 85 71.25 -7.12 32.58
C TYR A 85 72.24 -8.27 32.60
N VAL A 86 72.89 -8.52 31.44
CA VAL A 86 73.98 -9.43 31.26
C VAL A 86 75.00 -8.72 30.37
N ILE A 87 76.26 -8.72 30.79
CA ILE A 87 77.41 -8.11 30.09
C ILE A 87 78.43 -9.16 29.70
N TRP A 88 78.71 -9.17 28.42
CA TRP A 88 79.76 -10.02 27.86
C TRP A 88 80.89 -9.13 27.34
N GLY A 89 82.18 -9.58 27.59
CA GLY A 89 83.31 -8.94 27.05
C GLY A 89 83.53 -9.24 25.54
N PRO A 90 84.52 -8.60 24.86
CA PRO A 90 84.77 -8.77 23.43
C PRO A 90 85.06 -10.17 23.02
N GLY A 91 85.66 -10.99 23.88
CA GLY A 91 85.95 -12.43 23.68
C GLY A 91 84.70 -13.34 23.94
N GLY A 92 83.66 -12.81 24.55
CA GLY A 92 82.47 -13.55 24.87
C GLY A 92 82.40 -14.10 26.26
N GLU A 93 83.37 -13.75 27.09
CA GLU A 93 83.36 -14.06 28.53
C GLU A 93 82.30 -13.27 29.23
N LEU A 94 81.63 -13.87 30.24
CA LEU A 94 80.68 -13.18 31.10
C LEU A 94 81.43 -12.23 32.02
N VAL A 95 81.12 -10.97 31.94
CA VAL A 95 81.73 -9.92 32.73
C VAL A 95 80.95 -9.68 34.00
N ASP A 96 79.64 -9.48 33.89
CA ASP A 96 78.74 -9.23 35.00
C ASP A 96 77.31 -9.58 34.62
N GLN A 97 76.41 -9.88 35.62
CA GLN A 97 75.00 -10.14 35.46
C GLN A 97 74.25 -9.78 36.76
N SER A 98 73.05 -9.14 36.58
CA SER A 98 72.22 -8.77 37.71
C SER A 98 71.47 -9.93 38.39
N ASP A 99 71.35 -11.08 37.73
CA ASP A 99 70.68 -12.26 38.24
C ASP A 99 71.51 -13.56 37.93
N PRO A 100 72.15 -14.13 38.91
CA PRO A 100 73.00 -15.29 38.74
C PRO A 100 72.26 -16.56 38.26
N GLU A 101 70.95 -16.65 38.51
CA GLU A 101 70.14 -17.80 38.09
C GLU A 101 69.76 -17.71 36.62
N MET A 102 70.00 -16.56 35.96
CA MET A 102 69.57 -16.31 34.60
C MET A 102 70.63 -16.83 33.59
N GLN A 103 70.32 -17.98 33.00
CA GLN A 103 71.08 -18.48 31.83
C GLN A 103 70.66 -17.66 30.58
N ALA A 104 71.26 -16.50 30.35
CA ALA A 104 71.05 -15.74 29.14
C ALA A 104 71.98 -16.32 28.04
N GLY A 105 71.39 -16.87 27.00
CA GLY A 105 72.11 -17.23 25.78
C GLY A 105 72.64 -15.99 25.06
N ARG A 106 73.81 -16.04 24.48
CA ARG A 106 74.52 -14.97 23.73
C ARG A 106 73.75 -14.51 22.46
N SER A 107 72.80 -15.29 21.98
CA SER A 107 71.97 -15.02 20.86
C SER A 107 70.67 -14.45 21.39
N GLY A 108 70.28 -13.26 20.93
CA GLY A 108 69.02 -12.55 21.30
C GLY A 108 67.74 -13.31 20.91
N ALA A 109 67.72 -14.64 21.24
CA ALA A 109 66.55 -15.46 21.14
C ALA A 109 65.56 -15.00 22.23
N SER A 110 64.54 -14.26 21.82
CA SER A 110 63.44 -13.83 22.63
C SER A 110 62.82 -15.03 23.37
N HIS A 111 63.12 -15.20 24.64
CA HIS A 111 62.47 -16.22 25.47
C HIS A 111 61.00 -15.80 25.66
N VAL A 112 60.14 -16.78 25.52
CA VAL A 112 58.69 -16.56 25.70
C VAL A 112 58.46 -15.95 27.10
N GLY A 113 57.97 -14.69 27.12
CA GLY A 113 57.69 -13.97 28.37
C GLY A 113 58.73 -12.90 28.75
N ARG A 114 59.78 -12.72 27.95
CA ARG A 114 60.81 -11.69 28.19
C ARG A 114 60.89 -10.73 27.02
N ARG A 115 61.07 -9.42 27.32
CA ARG A 115 61.40 -8.38 26.33
C ARG A 115 62.86 -8.00 26.53
N GLU A 116 63.67 -8.19 25.51
CA GLU A 116 65.12 -8.04 25.58
C GLU A 116 65.64 -7.06 24.51
N LYS A 117 66.63 -6.28 24.86
CA LYS A 117 67.31 -5.36 23.94
C LYS A 117 68.81 -5.53 24.13
N SER A 118 69.59 -5.75 23.09
CA SER A 118 71.06 -5.85 23.15
C SER A 118 71.69 -4.68 22.45
N PHE A 119 72.81 -4.17 22.97
CA PHE A 119 73.60 -3.12 22.35
C PHE A 119 75.08 -3.33 22.63
N GLN A 120 75.95 -2.75 21.85
CA GLN A 120 77.38 -2.72 22.08
C GLN A 120 77.80 -1.49 22.88
N ALA A 121 78.57 -1.73 23.94
CA ALA A 121 79.16 -0.70 24.79
C ALA A 121 80.60 -0.35 24.37
N ALA A 122 81.20 0.69 24.97
CA ALA A 122 82.57 1.06 24.76
C ALA A 122 83.52 -0.12 25.04
N GLY A 123 84.55 -0.27 24.23
CA GLY A 123 85.51 -1.35 24.35
C GLY A 123 85.07 -2.70 23.76
N GLY A 124 83.92 -2.76 23.00
CA GLY A 124 83.43 -3.94 22.31
C GLY A 124 82.60 -4.91 23.20
N ALA A 125 82.25 -4.54 24.42
CA ALA A 125 81.40 -5.35 25.28
C ALA A 125 79.97 -5.37 24.75
N THR A 126 79.30 -6.55 24.84
CA THR A 126 77.86 -6.68 24.48
C THR A 126 77.04 -6.70 25.74
N VAL A 127 76.06 -5.79 25.82
CA VAL A 127 75.15 -5.72 26.95
C VAL A 127 73.74 -6.14 26.48
N LEU A 128 73.15 -7.10 27.20
CA LEU A 128 71.76 -7.48 27.05
C LEU A 128 70.99 -6.93 28.28
N ILE A 129 69.92 -6.24 28.00
CA ILE A 129 68.97 -5.77 29.03
C ILE A 129 67.62 -6.38 28.69
N GLY A 130 66.98 -6.92 29.70
CA GLY A 130 65.64 -7.51 29.55
C GLY A 130 64.74 -7.24 30.74
N ARG A 131 63.44 -7.47 30.50
CA ARG A 131 62.42 -7.44 31.53
C ARG A 131 61.44 -8.58 31.32
N ASP A 132 61.01 -9.23 32.44
CA ASP A 132 59.92 -10.19 32.39
C ASP A 132 58.60 -9.45 32.19
N VAL A 133 57.88 -9.82 31.12
CA VAL A 133 56.59 -9.22 30.75
C VAL A 133 55.44 -10.22 30.99
N THR A 134 55.66 -11.30 31.72
CA THR A 134 54.64 -12.33 31.97
C THR A 134 53.39 -11.75 32.68
N ASP A 135 53.59 -10.89 33.68
CA ASP A 135 52.48 -10.27 34.39
C ASP A 135 51.72 -9.25 33.54
N LEU A 136 52.44 -8.52 32.67
CA LEU A 136 51.81 -7.63 31.70
C LEU A 136 50.95 -8.43 30.71
N ARG A 137 51.41 -9.55 30.22
CA ARG A 137 50.65 -10.46 29.35
C ARG A 137 49.39 -10.99 30.06
N ARG A 138 49.51 -11.36 31.35
CA ARG A 138 48.33 -11.80 32.13
C ARG A 138 47.29 -10.66 32.26
N ALA A 139 47.75 -9.44 32.49
CA ALA A 139 46.87 -8.26 32.54
C ALA A 139 46.18 -8.00 31.17
N GLU A 140 46.93 -8.14 30.07
CA GLU A 140 46.38 -8.05 28.71
C GLU A 140 45.32 -9.12 28.43
N TRP A 141 45.57 -10.38 28.83
CA TRP A 141 44.58 -11.44 28.69
C TRP A 141 43.28 -11.16 29.47
N ARG A 142 43.38 -10.57 30.65
CA ARG A 142 42.19 -10.11 31.41
C ARG A 142 41.44 -9.00 30.67
N LEU A 143 42.16 -8.08 30.04
CA LEU A 143 41.57 -7.03 29.22
C LEU A 143 40.82 -7.64 28.03
N VAL A 144 41.46 -8.56 27.30
CA VAL A 144 40.85 -9.29 26.16
C VAL A 144 39.58 -9.99 26.61
N LEU A 145 39.62 -10.71 27.73
CA LEU A 145 38.46 -11.42 28.26
C LEU A 145 37.33 -10.46 28.63
N ASN A 146 37.65 -9.36 29.32
CA ASN A 146 36.65 -8.36 29.70
C ASN A 146 35.99 -7.68 28.48
N VAL A 147 36.81 -7.33 27.47
CA VAL A 147 36.30 -6.74 26.21
C VAL A 147 35.44 -7.75 25.46
N ALA A 148 35.84 -9.01 25.41
CA ALA A 148 35.07 -10.10 24.78
C ALA A 148 33.71 -10.33 25.50
N LEU A 149 33.71 -10.39 26.83
CA LEU A 149 32.50 -10.55 27.64
C LEU A 149 31.55 -9.35 27.48
N ALA A 150 32.09 -8.15 27.51
CA ALA A 150 31.30 -6.92 27.27
C ALA A 150 30.69 -6.91 25.84
N GLY A 151 31.49 -7.33 24.85
CA GLY A 151 31.03 -7.47 23.45
C GLY A 151 29.90 -8.48 23.30
N VAL A 152 30.03 -9.66 23.92
CA VAL A 152 28.96 -10.67 23.90
C VAL A 152 27.71 -10.16 24.62
N ALA A 153 27.84 -9.54 25.78
CA ALA A 153 26.70 -8.97 26.50
C ALA A 153 25.96 -7.92 25.66
N THR A 154 26.71 -7.03 25.01
CA THR A 154 26.15 -6.01 24.10
C THR A 154 25.39 -6.66 22.93
N LEU A 155 25.95 -7.68 22.30
CA LEU A 155 25.30 -8.41 21.21
C LEU A 155 24.01 -9.10 21.65
N VAL A 156 24.02 -9.73 22.83
CA VAL A 156 22.81 -10.37 23.39
C VAL A 156 21.71 -9.34 23.61
N VAL A 157 22.02 -8.24 24.28
CA VAL A 157 21.03 -7.15 24.54
C VAL A 157 20.51 -6.58 23.22
N ALA A 158 21.37 -6.35 22.25
CA ALA A 158 20.98 -5.80 20.96
C ALA A 158 20.10 -6.74 20.14
N VAL A 159 20.40 -8.06 20.14
CA VAL A 159 19.56 -9.05 19.44
C VAL A 159 18.18 -9.15 20.08
N PHE A 160 18.09 -9.22 21.41
CA PHE A 160 16.81 -9.26 22.11
C PHE A 160 16.03 -7.97 21.93
N GLY A 161 16.67 -6.80 22.08
CA GLY A 161 16.06 -5.50 21.86
C GLY A 161 15.57 -5.34 20.41
N GLY A 162 16.40 -5.67 19.45
CA GLY A 162 16.05 -5.65 18.03
C GLY A 162 14.87 -6.58 17.70
N TRP A 163 14.86 -7.79 18.27
CA TRP A 163 13.73 -8.72 18.13
C TRP A 163 12.43 -8.16 18.69
N PHE A 164 12.48 -7.53 19.86
CA PHE A 164 11.31 -6.92 20.49
C PHE A 164 10.78 -5.74 19.68
N VAL A 165 11.66 -4.81 19.30
CA VAL A 165 11.29 -3.62 18.50
C VAL A 165 10.75 -4.00 17.13
N ALA A 166 11.44 -4.89 16.41
CA ALA A 166 10.99 -5.37 15.10
C ALA A 166 9.62 -6.07 15.19
N GLY A 167 9.39 -6.85 16.27
CA GLY A 167 8.10 -7.50 16.49
C GLY A 167 6.96 -6.52 16.69
N ARG A 168 7.19 -5.46 17.46
CA ARG A 168 6.18 -4.43 17.70
C ARG A 168 5.94 -3.56 16.46
N ALA A 169 6.99 -3.20 15.74
CA ALA A 169 6.89 -2.38 14.52
C ALA A 169 6.20 -3.10 13.35
N LEU A 170 6.39 -4.42 13.22
CA LEU A 170 5.81 -5.21 12.14
C LEU A 170 4.43 -5.83 12.45
N ALA A 171 3.99 -5.81 13.71
CA ALA A 171 2.69 -6.35 14.11
C ALA A 171 1.48 -5.73 13.36
N PRO A 172 1.43 -4.42 13.07
CA PRO A 172 0.35 -3.84 12.27
C PRO A 172 0.30 -4.37 10.84
N ILE A 173 1.44 -4.60 10.19
CA ILE A 173 1.53 -5.14 8.83
C ILE A 173 0.94 -6.56 8.77
N ASP A 174 1.20 -7.38 9.77
CA ASP A 174 0.62 -8.72 9.88
C ASP A 174 -0.90 -8.68 10.05
N ARG A 175 -1.44 -7.68 10.79
CA ARG A 175 -2.88 -7.47 10.94
C ARG A 175 -3.50 -7.07 9.60
N ILE A 176 -2.92 -6.09 8.90
CA ILE A 176 -3.37 -5.65 7.57
C ILE A 176 -3.42 -6.84 6.61
N SER A 177 -2.34 -7.63 6.55
CA SER A 177 -2.25 -8.79 5.66
C SER A 177 -3.30 -9.88 5.97
N ARG A 178 -3.57 -10.13 7.26
CA ARG A 178 -4.62 -11.10 7.67
C ARG A 178 -6.01 -10.62 7.31
N THR A 179 -6.33 -9.34 7.56
CA THR A 179 -7.63 -8.76 7.21
C THR A 179 -7.84 -8.75 5.69
N ALA A 180 -6.81 -8.40 4.91
CA ALA A 180 -6.89 -8.45 3.45
C ALA A 180 -7.12 -9.86 2.92
N ARG A 181 -6.53 -10.89 3.55
CA ARG A 181 -6.80 -12.30 3.21
C ARG A 181 -8.23 -12.72 3.56
N ALA A 182 -8.70 -12.40 4.76
CA ALA A 182 -10.08 -12.70 5.16
C ALA A 182 -11.07 -12.10 4.16
N MET A 183 -10.81 -10.88 3.68
CA MET A 183 -11.63 -10.23 2.68
C MET A 183 -11.58 -10.94 1.31
N SER A 184 -10.41 -11.41 0.88
CA SER A 184 -10.27 -12.18 -0.36
C SER A 184 -10.94 -13.57 -0.26
N GLU A 185 -11.09 -14.12 0.93
CA GLU A 185 -11.79 -15.38 1.22
C GLU A 185 -13.32 -15.20 1.37
N GLY A 186 -13.82 -13.96 1.24
CA GLY A 186 -15.24 -13.63 1.19
C GLY A 186 -15.82 -12.99 2.44
N ASP A 187 -15.03 -12.71 3.48
CA ASP A 187 -15.47 -11.92 4.63
C ASP A 187 -15.46 -10.43 4.32
N LEU A 188 -16.52 -9.96 3.67
CA LEU A 188 -16.68 -8.55 3.30
C LEU A 188 -16.85 -7.59 4.50
N ASN A 189 -16.98 -8.11 5.71
CA ASN A 189 -17.10 -7.31 6.93
C ASN A 189 -15.78 -7.14 7.68
N ALA A 190 -14.74 -7.86 7.28
CA ALA A 190 -13.42 -7.72 7.87
C ALA A 190 -12.92 -6.28 7.76
N ARG A 191 -12.42 -5.73 8.87
CA ARG A 191 -11.86 -4.36 8.93
C ARG A 191 -10.52 -4.36 9.63
N ILE A 192 -9.63 -3.51 9.13
CA ILE A 192 -8.34 -3.25 9.76
C ILE A 192 -8.61 -2.33 10.94
N ALA A 193 -8.25 -2.80 12.15
CA ALA A 193 -8.35 -1.97 13.35
C ALA A 193 -7.34 -0.80 13.22
N VAL A 194 -7.84 0.41 13.20
CA VAL A 194 -7.04 1.63 13.19
C VAL A 194 -6.81 2.04 14.65
N GLU A 195 -5.60 1.78 15.16
CA GLU A 195 -5.17 2.37 16.43
C GLU A 195 -4.80 3.82 16.14
N LYS A 196 -5.34 4.77 16.90
CA LYS A 196 -5.08 6.22 16.78
C LYS A 196 -3.61 6.54 17.13
N THR A 197 -2.73 6.23 16.23
CA THR A 197 -1.32 6.61 16.28
C THR A 197 -1.08 7.35 14.97
N GLU A 198 -0.70 8.61 15.02
CA GLU A 198 -0.38 9.44 13.85
C GLU A 198 0.79 8.83 13.06
N SER A 199 0.53 7.74 12.34
CA SER A 199 1.55 7.03 11.59
C SER A 199 1.07 6.79 10.15
N GLU A 200 2.02 6.66 9.24
CA GLU A 200 1.78 6.32 7.83
C GLU A 200 0.96 5.02 7.68
N LEU A 201 1.07 4.11 8.66
CA LEU A 201 0.31 2.86 8.70
C LEU A 201 -1.18 3.09 8.97
N GLU A 202 -1.54 4.12 9.74
CA GLU A 202 -2.95 4.53 9.94
C GLU A 202 -3.56 5.00 8.63
N GLN A 203 -2.84 5.81 7.87
CA GLN A 203 -3.30 6.29 6.57
C GLN A 203 -3.51 5.13 5.58
N VAL A 204 -2.60 4.16 5.55
CA VAL A 204 -2.74 2.95 4.73
C VAL A 204 -3.96 2.14 5.17
N ALA A 205 -4.14 1.91 6.48
CA ALA A 205 -5.28 1.16 7.01
C ALA A 205 -6.62 1.85 6.69
N SER A 206 -6.70 3.17 6.82
CA SER A 206 -7.87 3.98 6.47
C SER A 206 -8.20 3.90 4.99
N THR A 207 -7.19 4.06 4.13
CA THR A 207 -7.34 3.95 2.66
C THR A 207 -7.85 2.56 2.26
N LEU A 208 -7.27 1.50 2.84
CA LEU A 208 -7.71 0.13 2.60
C LEU A 208 -9.14 -0.12 3.10
N ASN A 209 -9.50 0.37 4.28
CA ASN A 209 -10.86 0.25 4.79
C ASN A 209 -11.87 0.95 3.86
N THR A 210 -11.51 2.12 3.32
CA THR A 210 -12.34 2.83 2.33
C THR A 210 -12.50 2.01 1.03
N ALA A 211 -11.41 1.39 0.55
CA ALA A 211 -11.48 0.50 -0.61
C ALA A 211 -12.36 -0.73 -0.34
N PHE A 212 -12.27 -1.31 0.87
CA PHE A 212 -13.08 -2.44 1.31
C PHE A 212 -14.57 -2.08 1.41
N ASP A 213 -14.90 -0.86 1.89
CA ASP A 213 -16.30 -0.39 1.91
C ASP A 213 -16.86 -0.26 0.50
N ARG A 214 -16.07 0.27 -0.45
CA ARG A 214 -16.47 0.37 -1.87
C ARG A 214 -16.70 -1.02 -2.48
N LEU A 215 -15.79 -1.96 -2.23
CA LEU A 215 -15.90 -3.32 -2.74
C LEU A 215 -17.14 -4.03 -2.17
N ARG A 216 -17.36 -3.93 -0.85
CA ARG A 216 -18.56 -4.47 -0.21
C ARG A 216 -19.82 -3.91 -0.83
N PHE A 217 -19.88 -2.59 -0.97
CA PHE A 217 -21.03 -1.91 -1.59
C PHE A 217 -21.28 -2.41 -3.01
N ALA A 218 -20.23 -2.53 -3.83
CA ALA A 218 -20.35 -3.05 -5.19
C ALA A 218 -20.87 -4.48 -5.23
N VAL A 219 -20.33 -5.39 -4.41
CA VAL A 219 -20.78 -6.79 -4.33
C VAL A 219 -22.23 -6.89 -3.82
N GLU A 220 -22.62 -6.07 -2.83
CA GLU A 220 -24.00 -6.04 -2.34
C GLU A 220 -24.97 -5.53 -3.40
N GLN A 221 -24.58 -4.54 -4.19
CA GLN A 221 -25.38 -4.04 -5.32
C GLN A 221 -25.54 -5.11 -6.40
N GLU A 222 -24.46 -5.81 -6.74
CA GLU A 222 -24.50 -6.91 -7.71
C GLU A 222 -25.42 -8.05 -7.25
N ARG A 223 -25.32 -8.45 -5.98
CA ARG A 223 -26.21 -9.49 -5.40
C ARG A 223 -27.68 -9.09 -5.44
N ARG A 224 -27.99 -7.81 -5.10
CA ARG A 224 -29.36 -7.30 -5.19
C ARG A 224 -29.85 -7.31 -6.63
N PHE A 225 -29.03 -6.85 -7.57
CA PHE A 225 -29.35 -6.86 -8.99
C PHE A 225 -29.71 -8.27 -9.51
N ILE A 226 -28.89 -9.28 -9.18
CA ILE A 226 -29.17 -10.68 -9.58
C ILE A 226 -30.47 -11.19 -8.94
N ALA A 227 -30.70 -10.87 -7.67
CA ALA A 227 -31.92 -11.29 -6.96
C ALA A 227 -33.17 -10.64 -7.58
N ASP A 228 -33.14 -9.33 -7.84
CA ASP A 228 -34.25 -8.58 -8.42
C ASP A 228 -34.53 -9.03 -9.88
N ALA A 229 -33.49 -9.22 -10.69
CA ALA A 229 -33.63 -9.78 -12.04
C ALA A 229 -34.29 -11.15 -12.03
N SER A 230 -33.85 -12.02 -11.11
CA SER A 230 -34.43 -13.36 -10.96
C SER A 230 -35.91 -13.30 -10.55
N HIS A 231 -36.30 -12.38 -9.70
CA HIS A 231 -37.68 -12.17 -9.29
C HIS A 231 -38.56 -11.63 -10.44
N GLU A 232 -38.06 -10.65 -11.20
CA GLU A 232 -38.81 -10.05 -12.32
C GLU A 232 -38.96 -11.02 -13.52
N LEU A 233 -38.04 -11.97 -13.68
CA LEU A 233 -38.16 -13.03 -14.70
C LEU A 233 -39.04 -14.19 -14.23
N ARG A 234 -39.01 -14.56 -12.93
CA ARG A 234 -39.81 -15.68 -12.39
C ARG A 234 -41.29 -15.44 -12.51
N THR A 235 -41.76 -14.22 -12.26
CA THR A 235 -43.19 -13.89 -12.29
C THR A 235 -43.83 -14.16 -13.64
N PRO A 236 -43.37 -13.59 -14.79
CA PRO A 236 -43.96 -13.87 -16.10
C PRO A 236 -43.76 -15.33 -16.52
N LEU A 237 -42.67 -15.99 -16.15
CA LEU A 237 -42.44 -17.40 -16.41
C LEU A 237 -43.47 -18.27 -15.69
N SER A 238 -43.80 -17.95 -14.44
CA SER A 238 -44.86 -18.66 -13.67
C SER A 238 -46.24 -18.50 -14.31
N VAL A 239 -46.55 -17.31 -14.84
CA VAL A 239 -47.81 -17.08 -15.56
C VAL A 239 -47.84 -17.90 -16.86
N LEU A 240 -46.75 -17.86 -17.65
CA LEU A 240 -46.67 -18.63 -18.88
C LEU A 240 -46.85 -20.13 -18.63
N ARG A 241 -46.17 -20.64 -17.58
CA ARG A 241 -46.29 -22.05 -17.19
C ARG A 241 -47.72 -22.40 -16.74
N ALA A 242 -48.32 -21.58 -15.89
CA ALA A 242 -49.69 -21.84 -15.41
C ALA A 242 -50.72 -21.85 -16.56
N GLU A 243 -50.60 -20.91 -17.51
CA GLU A 243 -51.51 -20.87 -18.67
C GLU A 243 -51.31 -22.06 -19.59
N THR A 244 -50.04 -22.49 -19.78
CA THR A 244 -49.78 -23.72 -20.59
C THR A 244 -50.21 -24.98 -19.91
N GLU A 245 -49.95 -25.14 -18.59
CA GLU A 245 -50.44 -26.29 -17.82
C GLU A 245 -51.98 -26.34 -17.83
N TRP A 246 -52.62 -25.18 -17.62
CA TRP A 246 -54.08 -25.08 -17.64
C TRP A 246 -54.66 -25.42 -19.02
N ALA A 247 -54.01 -24.97 -20.11
CA ALA A 247 -54.46 -25.27 -21.49
C ALA A 247 -54.30 -26.76 -21.86
N LEU A 248 -53.29 -27.46 -21.28
CA LEU A 248 -52.97 -28.86 -21.57
C LEU A 248 -53.69 -29.87 -20.64
N ASP A 249 -54.25 -29.45 -19.50
CA ASP A 249 -54.86 -30.32 -18.54
C ASP A 249 -56.11 -31.03 -19.05
N ARG A 250 -56.87 -30.42 -19.97
CA ARG A 250 -58.05 -30.97 -20.61
C ARG A 250 -58.38 -30.22 -21.92
N ASP A 251 -59.27 -30.83 -22.74
CA ASP A 251 -59.81 -30.14 -23.91
C ASP A 251 -60.54 -28.84 -23.53
N ARG A 252 -60.24 -27.79 -24.26
CA ARG A 252 -60.78 -26.45 -24.05
C ARG A 252 -61.49 -25.94 -25.30
N SER A 253 -62.36 -24.98 -25.14
CA SER A 253 -62.96 -24.26 -26.27
C SER A 253 -61.87 -23.42 -27.02
N THR A 254 -62.10 -23.16 -28.30
CA THR A 254 -61.24 -22.30 -29.10
C THR A 254 -61.03 -20.92 -28.49
N HIS A 255 -62.03 -20.40 -27.79
CA HIS A 255 -61.94 -19.11 -27.12
C HIS A 255 -60.99 -19.16 -25.91
N GLU A 256 -61.08 -20.20 -25.08
CA GLU A 256 -60.18 -20.43 -23.94
C GLU A 256 -58.74 -20.61 -24.34
N TYR A 257 -58.45 -21.40 -25.44
CA TYR A 257 -57.10 -21.50 -25.98
C TYR A 257 -56.57 -20.15 -26.47
N LYS A 258 -57.36 -19.35 -27.18
CA LYS A 258 -56.95 -18.02 -27.65
C LYS A 258 -56.64 -17.12 -26.46
N THR A 259 -57.40 -17.20 -25.39
CA THR A 259 -57.16 -16.40 -24.16
C THR A 259 -55.87 -16.81 -23.51
N ALA A 260 -55.63 -18.10 -23.29
CA ALA A 260 -54.38 -18.63 -22.69
C ALA A 260 -53.17 -18.26 -23.51
N LEU A 261 -53.23 -18.43 -24.85
CA LEU A 261 -52.18 -18.03 -25.77
C LEU A 261 -51.92 -16.53 -25.74
N THR A 262 -52.94 -15.70 -25.61
CA THR A 262 -52.80 -14.24 -25.49
C THR A 262 -52.10 -13.84 -24.21
N VAL A 263 -52.45 -14.44 -23.07
CA VAL A 263 -51.80 -14.22 -21.77
C VAL A 263 -50.37 -14.71 -21.82
N GLY A 264 -50.13 -15.93 -22.37
CA GLY A 264 -48.79 -16.51 -22.52
C GLY A 264 -47.89 -15.62 -23.39
N ARG A 265 -48.40 -15.14 -24.55
CA ARG A 265 -47.67 -14.20 -25.39
C ARG A 265 -47.29 -12.89 -24.65
N ARG A 266 -48.21 -12.34 -23.87
CA ARG A 266 -47.97 -11.16 -23.06
C ARG A 266 -46.87 -11.39 -22.02
N ALA A 267 -46.87 -12.58 -21.37
CA ALA A 267 -45.83 -12.96 -20.43
C ALA A 267 -44.47 -13.13 -21.11
N ALA A 268 -44.40 -13.73 -22.31
CA ALA A 268 -43.18 -13.89 -23.09
C ALA A 268 -42.59 -12.52 -23.51
N LEU A 269 -43.43 -11.62 -24.06
CA LEU A 269 -43.00 -10.26 -24.44
C LEU A 269 -42.47 -9.47 -23.23
N ARG A 270 -43.06 -9.67 -22.04
CA ARG A 270 -42.57 -9.05 -20.83
C ARG A 270 -41.20 -9.58 -20.41
N MET A 271 -40.96 -10.90 -20.52
CA MET A 271 -39.63 -11.46 -20.28
C MET A 271 -38.59 -10.91 -21.24
N GLN A 272 -38.96 -10.79 -22.53
CA GLN A 272 -38.09 -10.19 -23.53
C GLN A 272 -37.71 -8.74 -23.17
N ASP A 273 -38.67 -7.89 -22.80
CA ASP A 273 -38.42 -6.50 -22.35
C ASP A 273 -37.47 -6.45 -21.16
N VAL A 274 -37.64 -7.33 -20.15
CA VAL A 274 -36.74 -7.40 -19.01
C VAL A 274 -35.32 -7.76 -19.43
N VAL A 275 -35.15 -8.77 -20.29
CA VAL A 275 -33.84 -9.22 -20.79
C VAL A 275 -33.17 -8.12 -21.61
N GLU A 276 -33.87 -7.46 -22.51
CA GLU A 276 -33.33 -6.36 -23.35
C GLU A 276 -32.86 -5.20 -22.47
N ARG A 277 -33.63 -4.82 -21.45
CA ARG A 277 -33.24 -3.77 -20.49
C ARG A 277 -32.05 -4.18 -19.60
N LEU A 278 -31.93 -5.46 -19.21
CA LEU A 278 -30.75 -5.97 -18.52
C LEU A 278 -29.50 -5.88 -19.38
N LEU A 279 -29.63 -6.26 -20.67
CA LEU A 279 -28.54 -6.16 -21.64
C LEU A 279 -28.15 -4.70 -21.90
N ALA A 280 -29.11 -3.78 -22.02
CA ALA A 280 -28.87 -2.35 -22.15
C ALA A 280 -28.11 -1.80 -20.94
N LEU A 281 -28.50 -2.21 -19.71
CA LEU A 281 -27.79 -1.82 -18.48
C LEU A 281 -26.34 -2.32 -18.46
N VAL A 282 -26.09 -3.58 -18.84
CA VAL A 282 -24.75 -4.15 -18.92
C VAL A 282 -23.89 -3.41 -19.97
N ARG A 283 -24.47 -3.06 -21.13
CA ARG A 283 -23.77 -2.26 -22.15
C ARG A 283 -23.44 -0.86 -21.65
N ALA A 284 -24.36 -0.23 -20.91
CA ALA A 284 -24.17 1.11 -20.35
C ALA A 284 -23.14 1.12 -19.20
N ASP A 285 -22.98 0.03 -18.43
CA ASP A 285 -21.96 -0.10 -17.37
C ASP A 285 -20.53 -0.28 -17.96
N VAL A 286 -20.38 -0.74 -19.20
CA VAL A 286 -19.11 -0.73 -19.91
C VAL A 286 -18.88 0.68 -20.45
N ALA A 287 -17.82 1.34 -19.96
CA ALA A 287 -17.48 2.68 -20.41
C ALA A 287 -17.45 2.71 -21.95
N PRO A 288 -18.23 3.60 -22.61
CA PRO A 288 -18.20 3.70 -24.06
C PRO A 288 -16.77 4.06 -24.49
N ASP A 289 -16.33 3.48 -25.59
CA ASP A 289 -15.08 3.93 -26.20
C ASP A 289 -15.31 5.38 -26.65
N GLU A 290 -14.52 6.34 -26.14
CA GLU A 290 -14.63 7.76 -26.53
C GLU A 290 -14.54 7.95 -28.05
N ARG A 291 -14.07 6.94 -28.79
CA ARG A 291 -14.01 6.90 -30.25
C ARG A 291 -15.38 6.81 -30.93
N ASP A 292 -16.38 6.31 -30.21
CA ASP A 292 -17.77 6.21 -30.72
C ASP A 292 -18.56 7.50 -30.51
N PHE A 293 -17.99 8.48 -29.81
CA PHE A 293 -18.65 9.76 -29.56
C PHE A 293 -18.55 10.68 -30.78
N ALA A 294 -19.69 11.21 -31.18
CA ALA A 294 -19.83 12.18 -32.27
C ALA A 294 -20.64 13.39 -31.85
N PRO A 295 -20.58 14.51 -32.57
CA PRO A 295 -21.50 15.62 -32.36
C PRO A 295 -22.94 15.18 -32.64
N VAL A 296 -23.80 15.28 -31.61
CA VAL A 296 -25.21 14.88 -31.67
C VAL A 296 -26.11 16.11 -31.54
N ALA A 297 -26.99 16.31 -32.53
CA ALA A 297 -28.03 17.34 -32.51
C ALA A 297 -29.18 16.90 -31.58
N VAL A 298 -29.17 17.38 -30.34
CA VAL A 298 -30.12 16.98 -29.28
C VAL A 298 -31.59 17.27 -29.71
N ARG A 299 -31.83 18.38 -30.42
CA ARG A 299 -33.16 18.74 -30.88
C ARG A 299 -33.74 17.68 -31.82
N ALA A 300 -32.94 17.19 -32.78
CA ALA A 300 -33.38 16.15 -33.70
C ALA A 300 -33.74 14.85 -32.96
N LEU A 301 -32.90 14.44 -31.97
CA LEU A 301 -33.23 13.29 -31.12
C LEU A 301 -34.54 13.47 -30.33
N ILE A 302 -34.78 14.64 -29.76
CA ILE A 302 -36.02 14.93 -29.04
C ILE A 302 -37.23 14.85 -29.97
N ASP A 303 -37.13 15.43 -31.17
CA ASP A 303 -38.20 15.39 -32.17
C ASP A 303 -38.50 13.96 -32.64
N ASP A 304 -37.47 13.15 -32.89
CA ASP A 304 -37.60 11.71 -33.21
C ASP A 304 -38.29 10.92 -32.10
N VAL A 305 -37.88 11.11 -30.83
CA VAL A 305 -38.49 10.48 -29.66
C VAL A 305 -39.93 10.93 -29.47
N ALA A 306 -40.23 12.22 -29.68
CA ALA A 306 -41.58 12.73 -29.58
C ALA A 306 -42.52 12.11 -30.64
N VAL A 307 -42.04 11.94 -31.88
CA VAL A 307 -42.78 11.24 -32.96
C VAL A 307 -42.99 9.77 -32.60
N TRP A 308 -41.96 9.08 -32.12
CA TRP A 308 -42.03 7.68 -31.73
C TRP A 308 -43.00 7.42 -30.58
N LEU A 309 -43.05 8.31 -29.58
CA LEU A 309 -43.95 8.19 -28.42
C LEU A 309 -45.32 8.83 -28.59
N ALA A 310 -45.59 9.51 -29.73
CA ALA A 310 -46.88 10.17 -30.02
C ALA A 310 -48.07 9.20 -29.93
N PRO A 311 -48.05 7.97 -30.41
CA PRO A 311 -49.17 7.02 -30.27
C PRO A 311 -49.45 6.68 -28.80
N MET A 312 -48.41 6.56 -27.94
CA MET A 312 -48.58 6.32 -26.51
C MET A 312 -49.22 7.54 -25.82
N ALA A 313 -48.77 8.75 -26.16
CA ALA A 313 -49.30 9.99 -25.63
C ALA A 313 -50.77 10.18 -26.03
N GLN A 314 -51.12 9.91 -27.31
CA GLN A 314 -52.52 9.97 -27.82
C GLN A 314 -53.40 8.95 -27.12
N ALA A 315 -52.98 7.70 -26.94
CA ALA A 315 -53.75 6.67 -26.24
C ALA A 315 -54.07 7.03 -24.80
N ARG A 316 -53.31 7.96 -24.19
CA ARG A 316 -53.49 8.45 -22.83
C ARG A 316 -54.06 9.91 -22.77
N ASN A 317 -54.33 10.48 -23.93
CA ASN A 317 -54.76 11.86 -24.06
C ASN A 317 -53.78 12.84 -23.38
N VAL A 318 -52.45 12.60 -23.51
CA VAL A 318 -51.37 13.44 -22.97
C VAL A 318 -50.86 14.36 -24.07
N ASN A 319 -50.79 15.65 -23.76
CA ASN A 319 -50.24 16.65 -24.70
C ASN A 319 -48.73 16.70 -24.59
N LEU A 320 -48.01 16.44 -25.70
CA LEU A 320 -46.55 16.49 -25.76
C LEU A 320 -46.11 17.78 -26.47
N SER A 321 -45.24 18.57 -25.82
CA SER A 321 -44.71 19.81 -26.37
C SER A 321 -43.17 19.84 -26.28
N VAL A 322 -42.51 20.43 -27.30
CA VAL A 322 -41.07 20.59 -27.37
C VAL A 322 -40.71 22.04 -27.61
N SER A 323 -39.84 22.60 -26.81
CA SER A 323 -39.42 24.01 -26.86
C SER A 323 -37.92 24.19 -26.57
N GLY A 324 -37.43 25.41 -26.83
CA GLY A 324 -36.04 25.78 -26.55
C GLY A 324 -35.11 25.75 -27.77
N PRO A 325 -33.89 26.23 -27.63
CA PRO A 325 -32.88 26.31 -28.70
C PRO A 325 -32.34 24.93 -29.10
N PRO A 326 -31.86 24.81 -30.35
CA PRO A 326 -31.09 23.61 -30.74
C PRO A 326 -29.81 23.53 -29.95
N LEU A 327 -29.49 22.32 -29.48
CA LEU A 327 -28.27 22.01 -28.72
C LEU A 327 -27.48 20.93 -29.44
N THR A 328 -26.14 20.99 -29.30
CA THR A 328 -25.25 19.95 -29.76
C THR A 328 -24.40 19.45 -28.56
N VAL A 329 -24.33 18.14 -28.38
CA VAL A 329 -23.51 17.49 -27.37
C VAL A 329 -22.58 16.48 -28.02
N HIS A 330 -21.52 16.09 -27.37
CA HIS A 330 -20.63 15.02 -27.82
C HIS A 330 -21.05 13.71 -27.16
N GLY A 331 -21.39 12.69 -27.93
CA GLY A 331 -21.87 11.44 -27.37
C GLY A 331 -22.31 10.41 -28.42
N ASP A 332 -22.83 9.28 -27.93
CA ASP A 332 -23.46 8.23 -28.73
C ASP A 332 -24.97 8.55 -28.90
N ALA A 333 -25.38 8.77 -30.13
CA ALA A 333 -26.76 9.14 -30.48
C ALA A 333 -27.79 8.09 -30.07
N GLU A 334 -27.46 6.78 -30.19
CA GLU A 334 -28.37 5.69 -29.81
C GLU A 334 -28.58 5.62 -28.31
N GLN A 335 -27.49 5.74 -27.54
CA GLN A 335 -27.57 5.75 -26.08
C GLN A 335 -28.32 6.99 -25.56
N LEU A 336 -28.05 8.16 -26.13
CA LEU A 336 -28.78 9.40 -25.76
C LEU A 336 -30.26 9.33 -26.17
N ARG A 337 -30.61 8.68 -27.29
CA ARG A 337 -31.98 8.36 -27.67
C ARG A 337 -32.66 7.47 -26.64
N GLU A 338 -31.95 6.46 -26.13
CA GLU A 338 -32.45 5.56 -25.07
C GLU A 338 -32.74 6.32 -23.79
N VAL A 339 -31.86 7.27 -23.37
CA VAL A 339 -32.11 8.15 -22.22
C VAL A 339 -33.41 8.91 -22.38
N LEU A 340 -33.59 9.60 -23.52
CA LEU A 340 -34.79 10.38 -23.79
C LEU A 340 -36.03 9.51 -23.83
N ASN A 341 -35.98 8.35 -24.48
CA ASN A 341 -37.09 7.38 -24.52
C ASN A 341 -37.49 6.96 -23.10
N ASN A 342 -36.55 6.61 -22.23
CA ASN A 342 -36.83 6.18 -20.87
C ASN A 342 -37.48 7.31 -20.03
N VAL A 343 -36.99 8.53 -20.14
CA VAL A 343 -37.51 9.66 -19.34
C VAL A 343 -38.86 10.11 -19.87
N VAL A 344 -39.02 10.32 -21.19
CA VAL A 344 -40.27 10.82 -21.80
C VAL A 344 -41.35 9.72 -21.72
N ALA A 345 -41.04 8.47 -21.96
CA ALA A 345 -42.02 7.38 -21.77
C ALA A 345 -42.55 7.31 -20.33
N ASN A 346 -41.70 7.50 -19.33
CA ASN A 346 -42.09 7.56 -17.93
C ASN A 346 -43.01 8.76 -17.67
N ALA A 347 -42.70 9.95 -18.21
CA ALA A 347 -43.51 11.14 -18.09
C ALA A 347 -44.92 10.99 -18.69
N ILE A 348 -45.05 10.22 -19.79
CA ILE A 348 -46.35 9.87 -20.41
C ILE A 348 -47.06 8.77 -19.58
N LEU A 349 -46.35 7.74 -19.18
CA LEU A 349 -46.91 6.53 -18.53
C LEU A 349 -47.53 6.86 -17.16
N TYR A 350 -46.87 7.73 -16.40
CA TYR A 350 -47.29 8.14 -15.06
C TYR A 350 -48.07 9.47 -15.04
N ASN A 351 -48.45 9.93 -16.24
CA ASN A 351 -49.29 11.14 -16.33
C ASN A 351 -50.76 10.88 -15.97
N LYS A 352 -51.49 11.95 -15.73
CA LYS A 352 -52.95 11.96 -15.61
C LYS A 352 -53.58 11.96 -17.02
N LEU A 353 -54.81 11.44 -17.13
CA LEU A 353 -55.60 11.57 -18.37
C LEU A 353 -55.82 13.06 -18.67
N GLY A 354 -55.47 13.48 -19.89
CA GLY A 354 -55.57 14.89 -20.30
C GLY A 354 -54.44 15.76 -19.77
N GLY A 355 -53.37 15.16 -19.23
CA GLY A 355 -52.20 15.90 -18.75
C GLY A 355 -51.25 16.35 -19.87
N ALA A 356 -50.11 16.89 -19.47
CA ALA A 356 -49.12 17.44 -20.42
C ALA A 356 -47.72 16.94 -20.06
N VAL A 357 -46.87 16.79 -21.08
CA VAL A 357 -45.42 16.60 -20.97
C VAL A 357 -44.72 17.68 -21.78
N ALA A 358 -43.94 18.52 -21.12
CA ALA A 358 -43.16 19.58 -21.75
C ALA A 358 -41.68 19.22 -21.76
N ILE A 359 -41.05 19.17 -22.94
CA ILE A 359 -39.61 18.99 -23.09
C ILE A 359 -39.02 20.35 -23.45
N SER A 360 -38.07 20.84 -22.64
CA SER A 360 -37.40 22.10 -22.93
C SER A 360 -35.87 21.92 -22.93
N THR A 361 -35.22 22.72 -23.77
CA THR A 361 -33.76 22.70 -23.90
C THR A 361 -33.17 24.04 -23.53
N ARG A 362 -32.02 24.05 -22.87
CA ARG A 362 -31.30 25.28 -22.50
C ARG A 362 -29.79 25.02 -22.55
N GLN A 363 -29.04 26.03 -22.94
CA GLN A 363 -27.56 26.00 -22.83
C GLN A 363 -27.10 27.14 -21.92
N SER A 364 -26.23 26.80 -20.97
CA SER A 364 -25.67 27.78 -20.04
C SER A 364 -24.27 27.34 -19.63
N GLY A 365 -23.27 28.25 -19.78
CA GLY A 365 -21.91 28.01 -19.28
C GLY A 365 -21.22 26.75 -19.80
N GLY A 366 -21.49 26.34 -21.06
CA GLY A 366 -20.91 25.09 -21.63
C GLY A 366 -21.65 23.82 -21.24
N THR A 367 -22.79 23.92 -20.54
CA THR A 367 -23.66 22.79 -20.21
C THR A 367 -24.94 22.84 -21.04
N ALA A 368 -25.25 21.73 -21.71
CA ALA A 368 -26.55 21.50 -22.36
C ALA A 368 -27.51 20.87 -21.34
N THR A 369 -28.66 21.48 -21.15
CA THR A 369 -29.70 21.02 -20.22
C THR A 369 -30.95 20.68 -20.98
N ILE A 370 -31.53 19.50 -20.70
CA ILE A 370 -32.83 19.05 -21.21
C ILE A 370 -33.72 18.84 -20.00
N GLU A 371 -34.83 19.54 -19.96
CA GLU A 371 -35.85 19.44 -18.90
C GLU A 371 -37.07 18.73 -19.46
N VAL A 372 -37.53 17.67 -18.75
CA VAL A 372 -38.76 16.93 -19.07
C VAL A 372 -39.69 17.09 -17.87
N ALA A 373 -40.73 17.93 -18.04
CA ALA A 373 -41.70 18.19 -16.98
C ALA A 373 -43.04 17.51 -17.33
N ASP A 374 -43.63 16.83 -16.39
CA ASP A 374 -44.94 16.18 -16.50
C ASP A 374 -45.93 16.74 -15.45
N THR A 375 -47.22 16.67 -15.77
CA THR A 375 -48.33 17.04 -14.86
C THR A 375 -48.97 15.80 -14.22
N GLY A 376 -48.18 14.74 -14.04
CA GLY A 376 -48.63 13.42 -13.63
C GLY A 376 -48.97 13.29 -12.15
N ILE A 377 -48.87 12.02 -11.66
CA ILE A 377 -49.21 11.70 -10.27
C ILE A 377 -48.16 12.20 -9.27
N GLY A 378 -46.98 12.59 -9.74
CA GLY A 378 -45.85 12.97 -8.92
C GLY A 378 -45.25 11.78 -8.13
N ILE A 379 -44.17 12.08 -7.43
CA ILE A 379 -43.34 11.10 -6.68
C ILE A 379 -43.23 11.58 -5.23
N PRO A 380 -43.50 10.74 -4.22
CA PRO A 380 -43.31 11.09 -2.82
C PRO A 380 -41.85 11.47 -2.51
N ALA A 381 -41.66 12.44 -1.61
CA ALA A 381 -40.36 13.03 -1.32
C ALA A 381 -39.31 12.00 -0.84
N ASP A 382 -39.74 10.99 -0.08
CA ASP A 382 -38.90 9.88 0.40
C ASP A 382 -38.47 8.92 -0.73
N ALA A 383 -39.21 8.89 -1.83
CA ALA A 383 -38.93 8.06 -2.99
C ALA A 383 -38.03 8.75 -4.03
N VAL A 384 -38.02 10.09 -4.12
CA VAL A 384 -37.26 10.88 -5.11
C VAL A 384 -35.75 10.48 -5.12
N PRO A 385 -35.03 10.34 -4.01
CA PRO A 385 -33.61 9.95 -4.04
C PRO A 385 -33.36 8.56 -4.64
N ARG A 386 -34.38 7.71 -4.69
CA ARG A 386 -34.30 6.30 -5.07
C ARG A 386 -34.85 6.00 -6.48
N VAL A 387 -35.43 6.98 -7.18
CA VAL A 387 -36.06 6.72 -8.50
C VAL A 387 -35.07 6.24 -9.56
N PHE A 388 -33.78 6.49 -9.35
CA PHE A 388 -32.70 6.03 -10.21
C PHE A 388 -32.07 4.71 -9.78
N ASP A 389 -32.55 4.10 -8.67
CA ASP A 389 -32.10 2.78 -8.24
C ASP A 389 -32.67 1.69 -9.16
N ARG A 390 -31.87 0.67 -9.44
CA ARG A 390 -32.27 -0.47 -10.28
C ARG A 390 -33.49 -1.17 -9.67
N PHE A 391 -34.53 -1.47 -10.48
CA PHE A 391 -35.79 -2.12 -10.08
C PHE A 391 -36.62 -1.32 -9.05
N PHE A 392 -36.26 -0.09 -8.76
CA PHE A 392 -37.03 0.73 -7.82
C PHE A 392 -38.37 1.16 -8.43
N ARG A 393 -39.42 1.11 -7.62
CA ARG A 393 -40.81 1.48 -7.99
C ARG A 393 -41.51 1.98 -6.75
N VAL A 394 -42.21 3.11 -6.87
CA VAL A 394 -42.99 3.70 -5.76
C VAL A 394 -44.17 2.80 -5.39
N ASP A 395 -44.89 2.27 -6.38
CA ASP A 395 -45.99 1.31 -6.20
C ASP A 395 -45.76 0.07 -7.09
N LYS A 396 -45.40 -1.07 -6.44
CA LYS A 396 -45.12 -2.33 -7.13
C LYS A 396 -46.34 -2.95 -7.82
N ALA A 397 -47.54 -2.73 -7.29
CA ALA A 397 -48.77 -3.33 -7.83
C ALA A 397 -49.23 -2.57 -9.10
N ARG A 398 -49.46 -1.27 -8.99
CA ARG A 398 -49.92 -0.42 -10.08
C ARG A 398 -48.94 -0.35 -11.25
N SER A 399 -47.68 -0.31 -10.96
CA SER A 399 -46.63 -0.27 -11.98
C SER A 399 -46.48 -1.59 -12.73
N ARG A 400 -46.86 -2.77 -12.15
CA ARG A 400 -46.88 -4.07 -12.87
C ARG A 400 -47.97 -4.09 -13.95
N GLU A 401 -49.12 -3.51 -13.70
CA GLU A 401 -50.18 -3.42 -14.69
C GLU A 401 -49.81 -2.46 -15.86
N MET A 402 -49.01 -1.44 -15.58
CA MET A 402 -48.52 -0.48 -16.57
C MET A 402 -47.24 -0.89 -17.31
N GLY A 403 -46.66 -2.07 -17.01
CA GLY A 403 -45.55 -2.64 -17.79
C GLY A 403 -44.15 -2.14 -17.44
N GLY A 404 -43.97 -1.33 -16.41
CA GLY A 404 -42.65 -0.81 -16.05
C GLY A 404 -41.75 -1.85 -15.34
N SER A 405 -40.49 -2.02 -15.74
CA SER A 405 -39.50 -2.91 -15.09
C SER A 405 -38.73 -2.23 -13.93
N GLY A 406 -38.80 -0.91 -13.81
CA GLY A 406 -37.98 -0.15 -12.84
C GLY A 406 -36.50 -0.02 -13.24
N LEU A 407 -36.15 -0.35 -14.50
CA LEU A 407 -34.78 -0.25 -15.02
C LEU A 407 -34.56 1.03 -15.86
N GLY A 408 -35.58 1.63 -16.45
CA GLY A 408 -35.42 2.71 -17.43
C GLY A 408 -34.67 3.93 -16.92
N LEU A 409 -35.01 4.44 -15.70
CA LEU A 409 -34.31 5.57 -15.10
C LEU A 409 -32.91 5.22 -14.63
N ALA A 410 -32.67 3.99 -14.19
CA ALA A 410 -31.34 3.50 -13.86
C ALA A 410 -30.44 3.43 -15.10
N ILE A 411 -30.95 2.93 -16.23
CA ILE A 411 -30.26 2.92 -17.53
C ILE A 411 -29.94 4.36 -17.94
N ALA A 412 -30.92 5.26 -17.89
CA ALA A 412 -30.73 6.67 -18.25
C ALA A 412 -29.61 7.32 -17.42
N ARG A 413 -29.58 7.09 -16.13
CA ARG A 413 -28.52 7.60 -15.24
C ARG A 413 -27.15 7.01 -15.61
N THR A 414 -27.05 5.70 -15.85
CA THR A 414 -25.78 5.03 -16.19
C THR A 414 -25.22 5.60 -17.51
N ILE A 415 -26.06 5.72 -18.55
CA ILE A 415 -25.65 6.30 -19.82
C ILE A 415 -25.18 7.74 -19.65
N LEU A 416 -25.91 8.56 -18.91
CA LEU A 416 -25.55 9.97 -18.71
C LEU A 416 -24.24 10.12 -17.94
N VAL A 417 -23.99 9.30 -16.92
CA VAL A 417 -22.70 9.29 -16.19
C VAL A 417 -21.56 8.92 -17.14
N ALA A 418 -21.76 7.94 -18.02
CA ALA A 418 -20.77 7.53 -19.02
C ALA A 418 -20.48 8.65 -20.05
N HIS A 419 -21.42 9.56 -20.28
CA HIS A 419 -21.28 10.75 -21.12
C HIS A 419 -20.79 11.99 -20.35
N GLY A 420 -20.32 11.83 -19.09
CA GLY A 420 -19.89 12.96 -18.25
C GLY A 420 -21.02 13.88 -17.79
N GLY A 421 -22.26 13.43 -17.91
CA GLY A 421 -23.47 14.16 -17.57
C GLY A 421 -24.12 13.71 -16.27
N SER A 422 -25.31 14.21 -15.99
CA SER A 422 -26.10 13.84 -14.81
C SER A 422 -27.60 13.96 -15.09
N ILE A 423 -28.41 13.30 -14.25
CA ILE A 423 -29.86 13.45 -14.22
C ILE A 423 -30.32 13.67 -12.79
N THR A 424 -31.23 14.62 -12.60
CA THR A 424 -31.89 14.92 -11.33
C THR A 424 -33.40 14.91 -11.48
N CYS A 425 -34.11 14.73 -10.36
CA CYS A 425 -35.57 14.73 -10.34
C CYS A 425 -36.07 15.64 -9.21
N THR A 426 -37.04 16.49 -9.52
CA THR A 426 -37.86 17.19 -8.53
C THR A 426 -39.30 16.82 -8.77
N SER A 427 -40.08 16.57 -7.73
CA SER A 427 -41.44 16.08 -7.86
C SER A 427 -42.28 16.41 -6.65
N GLU A 428 -43.56 16.65 -6.89
CA GLU A 428 -44.56 16.89 -5.85
C GLU A 428 -45.79 15.97 -6.11
N PRO A 429 -46.21 15.16 -5.13
CA PRO A 429 -47.34 14.28 -5.26
C PRO A 429 -48.62 15.06 -5.67
N GLY A 430 -49.28 14.57 -6.72
CA GLY A 430 -50.48 15.18 -7.26
C GLY A 430 -50.26 16.38 -8.20
N VAL A 431 -49.06 16.92 -8.28
CA VAL A 431 -48.71 18.04 -9.18
C VAL A 431 -48.00 17.53 -10.43
N GLY A 432 -46.93 16.74 -10.27
CA GLY A 432 -46.15 16.19 -11.37
C GLY A 432 -44.67 16.05 -11.01
N SER A 433 -43.84 15.75 -12.02
CA SER A 433 -42.41 15.60 -11.87
C SER A 433 -41.63 16.38 -12.94
N MET A 434 -40.40 16.78 -12.60
CA MET A 434 -39.48 17.40 -13.53
C MET A 434 -38.15 16.68 -13.44
N PHE A 435 -37.73 16.09 -14.57
CA PHE A 435 -36.41 15.47 -14.74
C PHE A 435 -35.52 16.45 -15.49
N VAL A 436 -34.32 16.68 -14.94
CA VAL A 436 -33.32 17.58 -15.52
C VAL A 436 -32.11 16.78 -15.91
N ILE A 437 -31.81 16.70 -17.20
CA ILE A 437 -30.66 16.05 -17.78
C ILE A 437 -29.62 17.13 -18.10
N SER A 438 -28.38 16.95 -17.62
CA SER A 438 -27.27 17.86 -17.87
C SER A 438 -26.15 17.11 -18.56
N LEU A 439 -25.66 17.65 -19.69
CA LEU A 439 -24.56 17.10 -20.48
C LEU A 439 -23.52 18.17 -20.78
N PRO A 440 -22.23 17.82 -20.96
CA PRO A 440 -21.26 18.74 -21.53
C PRO A 440 -21.72 19.20 -22.91
N GLY A 441 -21.99 20.50 -23.07
CA GLY A 441 -22.42 21.08 -24.33
C GLY A 441 -21.21 21.45 -25.19
N LEU A 442 -21.29 21.20 -26.49
CA LEU A 442 -20.40 21.83 -27.44
C LEU A 442 -20.80 23.29 -27.62
N THR A 443 -19.85 24.22 -27.46
CA THR A 443 -20.09 25.59 -27.90
C THR A 443 -20.35 25.57 -29.41
N PRO A 444 -21.41 26.23 -29.91
CA PRO A 444 -21.62 26.30 -31.35
C PRO A 444 -20.37 26.91 -32.00
N ASP A 445 -19.74 26.17 -32.90
CA ASP A 445 -18.67 26.73 -33.72
C ASP A 445 -19.31 27.79 -34.66
N PRO A 446 -18.95 29.07 -34.51
CA PRO A 446 -19.57 30.14 -35.33
C PRO A 446 -19.29 29.94 -36.82
N SER A 447 -18.35 29.09 -37.21
CA SER A 447 -17.96 28.84 -38.59
C SER A 447 -18.93 27.94 -39.37
N LEU A 448 -19.81 27.18 -38.70
CA LEU A 448 -20.79 26.29 -39.32
C LEU A 448 -22.15 26.97 -39.65
N CYS A 449 -22.39 28.17 -39.19
CA CYS A 449 -23.63 28.93 -39.50
C CYS A 449 -23.58 29.70 -40.81
N SER A 450 -22.48 29.68 -41.57
CA SER A 450 -22.33 30.53 -42.76
C SER A 450 -22.57 29.81 -44.12
N SER A 451 -23.04 28.54 -44.13
CA SER A 451 -23.19 27.80 -45.39
C SER A 451 -24.64 27.43 -45.80
N THR A 452 -25.65 28.08 -45.24
CA THR A 452 -27.03 27.85 -45.71
C THR A 452 -27.71 29.19 -46.05
N SER A 453 -27.16 29.86 -47.07
CA SER A 453 -27.86 30.91 -47.81
C SER A 453 -27.41 30.85 -49.26
N LEU A 454 -28.10 29.99 -50.03
CA LEU A 454 -28.28 30.10 -51.47
C LEU A 454 -29.56 29.33 -51.86
#